data_8c867aa1874d78e5b7e046892e3bfcd0
#
_entry.id   8c867aa1874d78e5b7e046892e3bfcd0
#
_cell.length_a   1.000
_cell.length_b   1.000
_cell.length_c   1.000
_cell.angle_alpha   90.00
_cell.angle_beta   90.00
_cell.angle_gamma   90.00
#
_symmetry.space_group_name_H-M   'P 1'
#
loop_
_entity.id
_entity.type
_entity.pdbx_description
1 polymer ?
#
loop_
_entity_poly.entity_id
_entity_poly.type
_entity_poly.pdbx_seq_one_letter_code
_entity_poly.pdbx_strand_id
1 'polypeptide(L)' 'MGTYEDVYYEITAEVEKLGLRKEFDKKLKDLRNDDKYKYSEIRDRWQVALQQVKEENENI' A
#
# COMPACT_ATOMS: atom_id res chain seq x y z
N MET A 1 -11.40 -4.05 18.13
CA MET A 1 -9.97 -4.35 18.19
C MET A 1 -9.39 -4.44 16.80
N GLY A 2 -8.34 -3.69 16.55
CA GLY A 2 -7.67 -3.76 15.27
C GLY A 2 -6.77 -4.97 15.20
N THR A 3 -7.09 -5.87 14.29
CA THR A 3 -6.19 -6.97 13.97
C THR A 3 -5.44 -6.63 12.68
N TYR A 4 -4.41 -7.39 12.37
CA TYR A 4 -3.70 -7.19 11.11
C TYR A 4 -4.64 -7.34 9.92
N GLU A 5 -5.59 -8.25 10.02
CA GLU A 5 -6.56 -8.47 8.95
C GLU A 5 -7.42 -7.23 8.69
N ASP A 6 -7.80 -6.53 9.76
CA ASP A 6 -8.60 -5.32 9.63
C ASP A 6 -7.84 -4.23 8.88
N VAL A 7 -6.55 -4.08 9.19
CA VAL A 7 -5.70 -3.09 8.52
C VAL A 7 -5.60 -3.40 7.03
N TYR A 8 -5.33 -4.64 6.69
CA TYR A 8 -5.22 -5.05 5.29
C TYR A 8 -6.53 -4.87 4.55
N TYR A 9 -7.63 -5.21 5.21
CA TYR A 9 -8.95 -5.05 4.62
C TYR A 9 -9.24 -3.58 4.32
N GLU A 10 -8.96 -2.70 5.26
CA GLU A 10 -9.17 -1.27 5.07
C GLU A 10 -8.34 -0.72 3.92
N ILE A 11 -7.08 -1.11 3.85
CA ILE A 11 -6.18 -0.67 2.79
C ILE A 11 -6.69 -1.17 1.43
N THR A 12 -7.05 -2.44 1.36
CA THR A 12 -7.55 -3.03 0.13
C THR A 12 -8.83 -2.35 -0.32
N ALA A 13 -9.76 -2.10 0.60
CA ALA A 13 -11.00 -1.42 0.29
C ALA A 13 -10.75 -0.02 -0.25
N GLU A 14 -9.83 0.71 0.36
CA GLU A 14 -9.46 2.05 -0.10
C GLU A 14 -8.88 2.00 -1.52
N VAL A 15 -7.98 1.07 -1.77
CA VAL A 15 -7.36 0.90 -3.08
C VAL A 15 -8.39 0.58 -4.14
N GLU A 16 -9.33 -0.30 -3.83
CA GLU A 16 -10.39 -0.65 -4.78
C GLU A 16 -11.34 0.51 -5.02
N LYS A 17 -11.66 1.25 -3.98
CA LYS A 17 -12.52 2.43 -4.08
C LYS A 17 -11.91 3.47 -5.01
N LEU A 18 -10.60 3.64 -4.95
CA LEU A 18 -9.89 4.60 -5.78
C LEU A 18 -9.56 4.06 -7.17
N GLY A 19 -9.75 2.77 -7.40
CA GLY A 19 -9.41 2.14 -8.67
C GLY A 19 -7.92 2.04 -8.91
N LEU A 20 -7.13 1.95 -7.86
CA LEU A 20 -5.67 1.97 -7.93
C LEU A 20 -5.04 0.62 -7.64
N ARG A 21 -5.79 -0.48 -7.86
CA ARG A 21 -5.30 -1.80 -7.51
C ARG A 21 -4.01 -2.16 -8.22
N LYS A 22 -3.92 -1.89 -9.51
CA LYS A 22 -2.72 -2.20 -10.28
C LYS A 22 -1.52 -1.40 -9.79
N GLU A 23 -1.73 -0.11 -9.60
CA GLU A 23 -0.68 0.78 -9.12
C GLU A 23 -0.21 0.37 -7.72
N PHE A 24 -1.16 -0.01 -6.86
CA PHE A 24 -0.86 -0.46 -5.52
C PHE A 24 -0.02 -1.74 -5.53
N ASP A 25 -0.43 -2.72 -6.33
CA ASP A 25 0.31 -3.99 -6.44
C ASP A 25 1.73 -3.75 -6.95
N LYS A 26 1.86 -2.89 -7.95
CA LYS A 26 3.17 -2.55 -8.49
C LYS A 26 4.04 -1.86 -7.45
N LYS A 27 3.46 -0.95 -6.69
CA LYS A 27 4.18 -0.24 -5.64
C LYS A 27 4.63 -1.20 -4.54
N LEU A 28 3.79 -2.14 -4.14
CA LEU A 28 4.17 -3.14 -3.16
C LEU A 28 5.36 -3.96 -3.63
N LYS A 29 5.36 -4.34 -4.89
CA LYS A 29 6.47 -5.10 -5.47
C LYS A 29 7.75 -4.28 -5.46
N ASP A 30 7.66 -3.00 -5.83
CA ASP A 30 8.82 -2.11 -5.82
C ASP A 30 9.36 -1.94 -4.40
N LEU A 31 8.50 -1.75 -3.42
CA LEU A 31 8.93 -1.60 -2.02
C LEU A 31 9.55 -2.87 -1.49
N ARG A 32 9.02 -4.02 -1.90
CA ARG A 32 9.57 -5.30 -1.48
C ARG A 32 11.01 -5.48 -1.96
N ASN A 33 11.33 -4.92 -3.12
CA ASN A 33 12.67 -5.00 -3.69
C ASN A 33 13.57 -3.84 -3.29
N ASP A 34 13.02 -2.85 -2.58
CA ASP A 34 13.78 -1.70 -2.12
C ASP A 34 14.50 -2.06 -0.81
N ASP A 35 15.81 -1.84 -0.77
CA ASP A 35 16.61 -2.14 0.42
C ASP A 35 16.11 -1.39 1.64
N LYS A 36 15.54 -0.21 1.46
CA LYS A 36 15.03 0.60 2.55
C LYS A 36 13.82 -0.05 3.24
N TYR A 37 12.97 -0.73 2.47
CA TYR A 37 11.74 -1.32 2.99
C TYR A 37 11.75 -2.85 3.00
N LYS A 38 12.83 -3.45 2.53
CA LYS A 38 12.94 -4.88 2.40
C LYS A 38 12.72 -5.63 3.71
N TYR A 39 13.20 -5.06 4.80
CA TYR A 39 13.11 -5.66 6.12
C TYR A 39 11.98 -5.07 6.96
N SER A 40 11.19 -4.18 6.40
CA SER A 40 10.03 -3.62 7.09
C SER A 40 8.92 -4.64 7.22
N GLU A 41 8.05 -4.44 8.19
CA GLU A 41 6.87 -5.28 8.33
C GLU A 41 5.95 -5.09 7.13
N ILE A 42 5.22 -6.14 6.79
CA ILE A 42 4.29 -6.10 5.66
C ILE A 42 3.28 -4.97 5.84
N ARG A 43 2.78 -4.80 7.05
CA ARG A 43 1.82 -3.74 7.35
C ARG A 43 2.38 -2.36 7.00
N ASP A 44 3.63 -2.11 7.39
CA ASP A 44 4.27 -0.83 7.11
C ASP A 44 4.42 -0.59 5.61
N ARG A 45 4.84 -1.63 4.88
CA ARG A 45 4.96 -1.51 3.42
C ARG A 45 3.61 -1.22 2.76
N TRP A 46 2.56 -1.85 3.24
CA TRP A 46 1.22 -1.63 2.71
C TRP A 46 0.77 -0.18 2.93
N GLN A 47 1.03 0.35 4.12
CA GLN A 47 0.66 1.73 4.42
C GLN A 47 1.46 2.72 3.57
N VAL A 48 2.76 2.49 3.42
CA VAL A 48 3.60 3.33 2.58
C VAL A 48 3.16 3.26 1.13
N ALA A 49 2.86 2.06 0.64
CA ALA A 49 2.40 1.89 -0.74
C ALA A 49 1.09 2.64 -0.98
N LEU A 50 0.14 2.52 -0.06
CA LEU A 50 -1.12 3.23 -0.18
C LEU A 50 -0.92 4.74 -0.23
N GLN A 51 -0.10 5.26 0.67
CA GLN A 51 0.15 6.68 0.72
C GLN A 51 0.83 7.18 -0.56
N GLN A 52 1.83 6.48 -1.04
CA GLN A 52 2.54 6.89 -2.24
C GLN A 52 1.65 6.85 -3.47
N VAL A 53 0.83 5.82 -3.58
CA VAL A 53 -0.11 5.70 -4.69
C VAL A 53 -1.12 6.84 -4.66
N LYS A 54 -1.63 7.18 -3.49
CA LYS A 54 -2.57 8.28 -3.35
C LYS A 54 -1.93 9.61 -3.74
N GLU A 55 -0.71 9.86 -3.27
CA GLU A 55 0.01 11.08 -3.61
C GLU A 55 0.26 11.20 -5.10
N GLU A 56 0.68 10.13 -5.74
CA GLU A 56 0.93 10.12 -7.17
C GLU A 56 -0.32 10.44 -7.98
N ASN A 57 -1.47 10.00 -7.49
CA ASN A 57 -2.73 10.20 -8.21
C ASN A 57 -3.44 11.50 -7.84
N GLU A 58 -3.12 12.10 -6.71
CA GLU A 58 -3.67 13.39 -6.34
C GLU A 58 -3.03 14.54 -7.12
N ASN A 59 -1.85 14.32 -7.66
CA ASN A 59 -1.13 15.35 -8.41
C ASN A 59 -1.55 15.44 -9.87
N ILE A 60 -2.58 14.75 -10.23
CA ILE A 60 -3.15 14.83 -11.58
C ILE A 60 -4.25 15.94 -11.66
#